data_19b2c15a7d36f52f1fa013d26c68e195
#
_entry.id   19b2c15a7d36f52f1fa013d26c68e195
#
_cell.length_a   1.000
_cell.length_b   1.000
_cell.length_c   1.000
_cell.angle_alpha   90.00
_cell.angle_beta   90.00
_cell.angle_gamma   90.00
#
_symmetry.space_group_name_H-M   'P 1'
#
loop_
_entity.id
_entity.type
_entity.pdbx_description
1 polymer ?
#
loop_
_entity_poly.entity_id
_entity_poly.type
_entity_poly.pdbx_seq_one_letter_code
_entity_poly.pdbx_strand_id
1 'polypeptide(L)'
;KSYLKKRLSKKIIFKELNVSRSIFSILQFRKLILSYEKNQFKKIVIISNQNFANIIAYFSSVNISKIKRIFIDRNHLDELNFTNSFKEKFKKIIIKMFMKITYPKANLIIGISTKLSRDLSAFVKTKVKTVYSPSFDKSIIAKSTKTLKLSKKFKYILNVSRFSKRKDHETTLKAFKIVVEKHKNTKLILIGYGPEKKNIINMAKNLKIYNKIIIINKTYNPYPYMKKSMLLILTSIYEGFPNVLVESLTIGTPVISTNMNAGASEILINGKGGELINLGDYKNLSKKIILFLNSSKELRKKTRFGQNKLHRFSAITHSKIYSKIFKKI
;
A
#
# COMPACT_ATOMS: atom_id res chain seq x y z
N LYS A 1 18.71 6.14 -3.14
CA LYS A 1 18.27 7.32 -3.93
C LYS A 1 18.53 7.13 -5.44
N SER A 2 19.68 6.59 -5.87
CA SER A 2 20.05 6.44 -7.30
C SER A 2 19.21 5.44 -8.10
N TYR A 3 18.62 4.41 -7.47
CA TYR A 3 17.88 3.35 -8.16
C TYR A 3 16.60 3.84 -8.84
N LEU A 4 15.85 4.71 -8.19
CA LEU A 4 14.61 5.28 -8.77
C LEU A 4 14.92 6.25 -9.92
N LYS A 5 16.00 7.05 -9.79
CA LYS A 5 16.45 8.00 -10.82
C LYS A 5 16.74 7.28 -12.14
N LYS A 6 17.38 6.11 -12.10
CA LYS A 6 17.70 5.28 -13.29
C LYS A 6 16.46 4.78 -14.05
N ARG A 7 15.28 4.81 -13.45
CA ARG A 7 14.00 4.34 -14.03
C ARG A 7 13.15 5.44 -14.64
N LEU A 8 13.54 6.70 -14.45
CA LEU A 8 12.78 7.83 -14.99
C LEU A 8 13.04 7.95 -16.50
N SER A 9 11.99 8.32 -17.23
CA SER A 9 12.11 8.69 -18.64
C SER A 9 13.07 9.88 -18.79
N LYS A 10 13.86 9.92 -19.87
CA LYS A 10 14.74 11.05 -20.21
C LYS A 10 13.98 12.39 -20.34
N LYS A 11 12.66 12.34 -20.59
CA LYS A 11 11.77 13.52 -20.64
C LYS A 11 11.45 14.11 -19.26
N ILE A 12 11.85 13.42 -18.16
CA ILE A 12 11.56 13.85 -16.80
C ILE A 12 12.79 14.53 -16.21
N ILE A 13 12.65 15.79 -15.81
CA ILE A 13 13.67 16.53 -15.08
C ILE A 13 13.57 16.16 -13.61
N PHE A 14 14.60 15.52 -13.08
CA PHE A 14 14.69 15.16 -11.67
C PHE A 14 15.47 16.24 -10.91
N LYS A 15 14.82 16.83 -9.89
CA LYS A 15 15.46 17.80 -8.98
C LYS A 15 15.32 17.33 -7.54
N GLU A 16 16.40 17.34 -6.77
CA GLU A 16 16.41 17.12 -5.33
C GLU A 16 16.38 18.47 -4.60
N LEU A 17 15.43 18.58 -3.65
CA LEU A 17 15.43 19.70 -2.71
C LEU A 17 16.26 19.28 -1.50
N ASN A 18 17.51 19.74 -1.42
CA ASN A 18 18.43 19.41 -0.33
C ASN A 18 18.08 20.24 0.92
N VAL A 19 17.15 19.72 1.73
CA VAL A 19 16.68 20.37 2.96
C VAL A 19 16.85 19.42 4.15
N SER A 20 17.26 19.97 5.29
CA SER A 20 17.42 19.22 6.54
C SER A 20 16.08 18.78 7.14
N ARG A 21 15.04 19.59 6.99
CA ARG A 21 13.65 19.27 7.41
C ARG A 21 12.67 19.59 6.29
N SER A 22 11.66 18.75 6.15
CA SER A 22 10.67 18.88 5.05
C SER A 22 9.96 20.24 5.02
N ILE A 23 9.75 20.91 6.17
CA ILE A 23 9.09 22.23 6.21
C ILE A 23 9.91 23.29 5.50
N PHE A 24 11.24 23.21 5.52
CA PHE A 24 12.12 24.15 4.82
C PHE A 24 12.05 23.99 3.29
N SER A 25 11.45 22.90 2.81
CA SER A 25 11.22 22.74 1.37
C SER A 25 10.19 23.74 0.81
N ILE A 26 9.37 24.38 1.64
CA ILE A 26 8.35 25.34 1.18
C ILE A 26 9.01 26.47 0.38
N LEU A 27 10.04 27.10 0.94
CA LEU A 27 10.74 28.22 0.28
C LEU A 27 11.49 27.77 -0.98
N GLN A 28 12.20 26.63 -0.89
CA GLN A 28 12.93 26.11 -2.05
C GLN A 28 11.99 25.67 -3.17
N PHE A 29 10.88 25.02 -2.82
CA PHE A 29 9.89 24.61 -3.80
C PHE A 29 9.18 25.83 -4.41
N ARG A 30 8.90 26.88 -3.61
CA ARG A 30 8.38 28.15 -4.13
C ARG A 30 9.34 28.80 -5.13
N LYS A 31 10.65 28.89 -4.81
CA LYS A 31 11.67 29.41 -5.74
C LYS A 31 11.68 28.62 -7.05
N LEU A 32 11.57 27.30 -6.97
CA LEU A 32 11.49 26.43 -8.15
C LEU A 32 10.22 26.70 -8.97
N ILE A 33 9.06 26.85 -8.33
CA ILE A 33 7.79 27.16 -9.02
C ILE A 33 7.91 28.51 -9.75
N LEU A 34 8.40 29.55 -9.06
CA LEU A 34 8.56 30.89 -9.65
C LEU A 34 9.55 30.89 -10.84
N SER A 35 10.61 30.06 -10.81
CA SER A 35 11.50 29.93 -11.96
C SER A 35 10.81 29.34 -13.21
N TYR A 36 9.85 28.45 -13.02
CA TYR A 36 9.02 27.95 -14.13
C TYR A 36 7.96 28.94 -14.58
N GLU A 37 7.40 29.73 -13.68
CA GLU A 37 6.44 30.79 -14.01
C GLU A 37 7.06 31.85 -14.93
N LYS A 38 8.30 32.26 -14.65
CA LYS A 38 9.07 33.23 -15.48
C LYS A 38 9.31 32.70 -16.90
N ASN A 39 9.37 31.39 -17.12
CA ASN A 39 9.58 30.76 -18.43
C ASN A 39 8.30 30.73 -19.32
N GLN A 40 7.36 31.60 -19.09
CA GLN A 40 6.14 31.84 -19.90
C GLN A 40 5.23 30.63 -20.10
N PHE A 41 5.29 29.62 -19.22
CA PHE A 41 4.30 28.54 -19.23
C PHE A 41 2.89 29.10 -19.00
N LYS A 42 1.95 28.76 -19.90
CA LYS A 42 0.54 29.18 -19.78
C LYS A 42 -0.12 28.61 -18.53
N LYS A 43 0.34 27.44 -18.07
CA LYS A 43 -0.24 26.69 -16.94
C LYS A 43 0.78 25.77 -16.27
N ILE A 44 0.78 25.77 -14.93
CA ILE A 44 1.59 24.88 -14.11
C ILE A 44 0.65 23.99 -13.30
N VAL A 45 0.82 22.67 -13.37
CA VAL A 45 0.06 21.71 -12.56
C VAL A 45 1.00 21.10 -11.52
N ILE A 46 0.70 21.33 -10.24
CA ILE A 46 1.40 20.70 -9.12
C ILE A 46 0.64 19.46 -8.70
N ILE A 47 1.28 18.29 -8.78
CA ILE A 47 0.76 17.03 -8.27
C ILE A 47 1.58 16.64 -7.06
N SER A 48 0.95 16.60 -5.90
CA SER A 48 1.60 16.21 -4.64
C SER A 48 0.98 14.93 -4.08
N ASN A 49 1.81 14.16 -3.37
CA ASN A 49 1.39 12.87 -2.82
C ASN A 49 1.56 12.84 -1.31
N GLN A 50 0.53 12.44 -0.59
CA GLN A 50 0.43 12.34 0.87
C GLN A 50 0.21 13.69 1.55
N ASN A 51 -0.46 13.64 2.72
CA ASN A 51 -0.95 14.78 3.46
C ASN A 51 0.09 15.89 3.69
N PHE A 52 1.27 15.55 4.17
CA PHE A 52 2.30 16.53 4.46
C PHE A 52 2.85 17.20 3.19
N ALA A 53 3.08 16.43 2.11
CA ALA A 53 3.51 16.99 0.83
C ALA A 53 2.42 17.87 0.18
N ASN A 54 1.14 17.51 0.36
CA ASN A 54 0.00 18.30 -0.11
C ASN A 54 -0.05 19.66 0.59
N ILE A 55 0.17 19.70 1.92
CA ILE A 55 0.25 20.94 2.69
C ILE A 55 1.43 21.82 2.22
N ILE A 56 2.62 21.22 2.03
CA ILE A 56 3.79 21.92 1.50
C ILE A 56 3.49 22.50 0.11
N ALA A 57 2.91 21.70 -0.78
CA ALA A 57 2.57 22.14 -2.13
C ALA A 57 1.61 23.34 -2.11
N TYR A 58 0.65 23.35 -1.20
CA TYR A 58 -0.23 24.51 -1.01
C TYR A 58 0.56 25.76 -0.63
N PHE A 59 1.30 25.74 0.49
CA PHE A 59 2.01 26.92 0.97
C PHE A 59 3.12 27.39 0.02
N SER A 60 3.75 26.49 -0.72
CA SER A 60 4.75 26.86 -1.72
C SER A 60 4.15 27.56 -2.94
N SER A 61 2.86 27.41 -3.19
CA SER A 61 2.20 27.88 -4.41
C SER A 61 1.05 28.87 -4.16
N VAL A 62 0.82 29.27 -2.89
CA VAL A 62 -0.19 30.27 -2.57
C VAL A 62 0.13 31.60 -3.25
N ASN A 63 -0.92 32.31 -3.72
CA ASN A 63 -0.82 33.60 -4.43
C ASN A 63 -0.03 33.55 -5.75
N ILE A 64 0.00 32.39 -6.43
CA ILE A 64 0.53 32.26 -7.79
C ILE A 64 -0.64 31.83 -8.70
N SER A 65 -1.07 32.73 -9.60
CA SER A 65 -2.33 32.61 -10.34
C SER A 65 -2.38 31.46 -11.34
N LYS A 66 -1.27 31.15 -12.01
CA LYS A 66 -1.19 30.14 -13.08
C LYS A 66 -1.13 28.70 -12.60
N ILE A 67 -1.25 28.46 -11.27
CA ILE A 67 -1.05 27.13 -10.68
C ILE A 67 -2.37 26.40 -10.46
N LYS A 68 -2.40 25.15 -10.89
CA LYS A 68 -3.43 24.17 -10.53
C LYS A 68 -2.85 23.13 -9.60
N ARG A 69 -3.55 22.83 -8.49
CA ARG A 69 -3.10 21.90 -7.43
C ARG A 69 -3.93 20.63 -7.48
N ILE A 70 -3.26 19.48 -7.60
CA ILE A 70 -3.86 18.16 -7.47
C ILE A 70 -3.23 17.48 -6.25
N PHE A 71 -4.03 17.24 -5.24
CA PHE A 71 -3.60 16.56 -4.01
C PHE A 71 -3.98 15.09 -4.07
N ILE A 72 -3.02 14.20 -3.83
CA ILE A 72 -3.26 12.76 -3.82
C ILE A 72 -2.97 12.21 -2.43
N ASP A 73 -3.94 11.50 -1.84
CA ASP A 73 -3.73 10.76 -0.61
C ASP A 73 -3.64 9.25 -0.87
N ARG A 74 -2.60 8.65 -0.27
CA ARG A 74 -2.27 7.23 -0.42
C ARG A 74 -2.44 6.42 0.85
N ASN A 75 -2.56 7.07 1.99
CA ASN A 75 -2.74 6.43 3.28
C ASN A 75 -4.11 6.81 3.85
N HIS A 76 -4.75 5.85 4.53
CA HIS A 76 -6.01 6.11 5.21
C HIS A 76 -5.80 7.09 6.39
N LEU A 77 -6.85 7.84 6.75
CA LEU A 77 -6.81 8.80 7.87
C LEU A 77 -6.47 8.15 9.21
N ASP A 78 -6.68 6.84 9.36
CA ASP A 78 -6.27 6.08 10.54
C ASP A 78 -4.77 6.17 10.82
N GLU A 79 -3.93 6.41 9.81
CA GLU A 79 -2.51 6.71 10.03
C GLU A 79 -2.32 7.92 10.93
N LEU A 80 -3.22 8.91 10.86
CA LEU A 80 -3.18 10.11 11.68
C LEU A 80 -3.76 9.88 13.09
N ASN A 81 -4.43 8.74 13.33
CA ASN A 81 -4.93 8.34 14.64
C ASN A 81 -3.95 7.41 15.37
N PHE A 82 -3.15 6.66 14.63
CA PHE A 82 -2.22 5.67 15.17
C PHE A 82 -0.91 6.34 15.59
N THR A 83 -0.71 6.56 16.90
CA THR A 83 0.46 7.27 17.45
C THR A 83 1.19 6.40 18.48
N ASN A 84 2.53 6.56 18.57
CA ASN A 84 3.39 5.86 19.52
C ASN A 84 3.93 6.79 20.63
N SER A 85 3.75 8.12 20.50
CA SER A 85 4.23 9.10 21.48
C SER A 85 3.38 10.37 21.48
N PHE A 86 3.45 11.13 22.56
CA PHE A 86 2.76 12.42 22.73
C PHE A 86 3.19 13.45 21.65
N LYS A 87 4.49 13.53 21.35
CA LYS A 87 5.04 14.41 20.31
C LYS A 87 4.45 14.06 18.92
N GLU A 88 4.31 12.76 18.64
CA GLU A 88 3.71 12.30 17.38
C GLU A 88 2.21 12.63 17.30
N LYS A 89 1.49 12.48 18.42
CA LYS A 89 0.08 12.87 18.54
C LYS A 89 -0.13 14.34 18.24
N PHE A 90 0.65 15.22 18.86
CA PHE A 90 0.59 16.67 18.63
C PHE A 90 0.87 17.03 17.17
N LYS A 91 1.94 16.47 16.59
CA LYS A 91 2.26 16.64 15.15
C LYS A 91 1.10 16.27 14.25
N LYS A 92 0.42 15.15 14.53
CA LYS A 92 -0.71 14.66 13.74
C LYS A 92 -1.96 15.53 13.88
N ILE A 93 -2.18 16.15 15.04
CA ILE A 93 -3.24 17.14 15.24
C ILE A 93 -2.99 18.35 14.34
N ILE A 94 -1.77 18.89 14.31
CA ILE A 94 -1.38 20.00 13.45
C ILE A 94 -1.59 19.64 11.97
N ILE A 95 -1.17 18.46 11.55
CA ILE A 95 -1.38 17.99 10.16
C ILE A 95 -2.88 17.97 9.83
N LYS A 96 -3.73 17.43 10.71
CA LYS A 96 -5.19 17.39 10.51
C LYS A 96 -5.79 18.80 10.37
N MET A 97 -5.33 19.74 11.19
CA MET A 97 -5.76 21.14 11.12
C MET A 97 -5.39 21.76 9.75
N PHE A 98 -4.12 21.61 9.33
CA PHE A 98 -3.71 22.12 8.02
C PHE A 98 -4.38 21.42 6.84
N MET A 99 -4.70 20.13 6.93
CA MET A 99 -5.49 19.45 5.91
C MET A 99 -6.86 20.09 5.73
N LYS A 100 -7.57 20.40 6.83
CA LYS A 100 -8.88 21.05 6.78
C LYS A 100 -8.82 22.45 6.13
N ILE A 101 -7.70 23.18 6.29
CA ILE A 101 -7.52 24.53 5.74
C ILE A 101 -7.09 24.47 4.26
N THR A 102 -6.17 23.58 3.91
CA THR A 102 -5.49 23.59 2.60
C THR A 102 -6.18 22.77 1.53
N TYR A 103 -6.80 21.65 1.91
CA TYR A 103 -7.42 20.72 0.93
C TYR A 103 -8.62 21.33 0.19
N PRO A 104 -9.54 22.07 0.85
CA PRO A 104 -10.64 22.73 0.14
C PRO A 104 -10.18 23.74 -0.92
N LYS A 105 -8.93 24.20 -0.83
CA LYS A 105 -8.32 25.16 -1.77
C LYS A 105 -7.56 24.49 -2.93
N ALA A 106 -7.58 23.15 -3.01
CA ALA A 106 -7.03 22.40 -4.14
C ALA A 106 -8.02 22.38 -5.31
N ASN A 107 -7.51 22.37 -6.55
CA ASN A 107 -8.35 22.23 -7.74
C ASN A 107 -8.93 20.81 -7.88
N LEU A 108 -8.21 19.82 -7.35
CA LEU A 108 -8.67 18.45 -7.30
C LEU A 108 -8.00 17.69 -6.15
N ILE A 109 -8.79 16.89 -5.43
CA ILE A 109 -8.29 15.95 -4.44
C ILE A 109 -8.58 14.54 -4.92
N ILE A 110 -7.59 13.65 -4.81
CA ILE A 110 -7.67 12.26 -5.25
C ILE A 110 -7.34 11.33 -4.08
N GLY A 111 -8.21 10.37 -3.82
CA GLY A 111 -7.95 9.23 -2.96
C GLY A 111 -7.74 7.95 -3.78
N ILE A 112 -6.83 7.08 -3.35
CA ILE A 112 -6.46 5.87 -4.11
C ILE A 112 -7.36 4.65 -3.85
N SER A 113 -8.42 4.80 -3.09
CA SER A 113 -9.50 3.82 -2.89
C SER A 113 -10.81 4.53 -2.57
N THR A 114 -11.93 3.88 -2.80
CA THR A 114 -13.27 4.47 -2.61
C THR A 114 -13.51 4.84 -1.16
N LYS A 115 -13.19 3.92 -0.24
CA LYS A 115 -13.34 4.16 1.20
C LYS A 115 -12.49 5.33 1.67
N LEU A 116 -11.20 5.36 1.27
CA LEU A 116 -10.30 6.47 1.59
C LEU A 116 -10.85 7.79 1.04
N SER A 117 -11.34 7.82 -0.21
CA SER A 117 -11.89 9.03 -0.82
C SER A 117 -13.12 9.54 -0.07
N ARG A 118 -14.01 8.64 0.33
CA ARG A 118 -15.23 8.98 1.09
C ARG A 118 -14.86 9.55 2.46
N ASP A 119 -14.01 8.87 3.21
CA ASP A 119 -13.64 9.28 4.56
C ASP A 119 -12.84 10.60 4.54
N LEU A 120 -11.95 10.76 3.56
CA LEU A 120 -11.22 12.02 3.35
C LEU A 120 -12.17 13.15 2.96
N SER A 121 -13.13 12.90 2.07
CA SER A 121 -14.13 13.89 1.65
C SER A 121 -14.95 14.40 2.85
N ALA A 122 -15.40 13.51 3.71
CA ALA A 122 -16.11 13.86 4.95
C ALA A 122 -15.22 14.67 5.91
N PHE A 123 -13.92 14.28 6.03
CA PHE A 123 -12.98 14.93 6.93
C PHE A 123 -12.62 16.36 6.50
N VAL A 124 -12.34 16.57 5.21
CA VAL A 124 -11.94 17.90 4.67
C VAL A 124 -13.13 18.72 4.14
N LYS A 125 -14.34 18.19 4.23
CA LYS A 125 -15.60 18.80 3.75
C LYS A 125 -15.54 19.25 2.29
N THR A 126 -14.88 18.47 1.44
CA THR A 126 -14.65 18.79 0.02
C THR A 126 -14.67 17.51 -0.81
N LYS A 127 -15.17 17.60 -2.06
CA LYS A 127 -15.27 16.46 -2.96
C LYS A 127 -13.89 15.84 -3.25
N VAL A 128 -13.76 14.56 -2.99
CA VAL A 128 -12.57 13.76 -3.30
C VAL A 128 -12.90 12.75 -4.39
N LYS A 129 -12.11 12.74 -5.46
CA LYS A 129 -12.25 11.81 -6.57
C LYS A 129 -11.48 10.54 -6.29
N THR A 130 -12.07 9.38 -6.54
CA THR A 130 -11.34 8.11 -6.48
C THR A 130 -10.59 7.86 -7.78
N VAL A 131 -9.28 7.61 -7.67
CA VAL A 131 -8.44 7.08 -8.77
C VAL A 131 -7.57 5.99 -8.16
N TYR A 132 -7.85 4.73 -8.46
CA TYR A 132 -7.15 3.59 -7.89
C TYR A 132 -5.63 3.63 -8.17
N SER A 133 -4.85 3.03 -7.25
CA SER A 133 -3.41 2.87 -7.47
C SER A 133 -3.14 1.98 -8.69
N PRO A 134 -2.22 2.35 -9.60
CA PRO A 134 -1.85 1.52 -10.77
C PRO A 134 -0.92 0.38 -10.35
N SER A 135 -1.48 -0.65 -9.73
CA SER A 135 -0.74 -1.78 -9.15
C SER A 135 -0.82 -3.06 -9.96
N PHE A 136 -1.69 -3.12 -10.98
CA PHE A 136 -1.77 -4.27 -11.88
C PHE A 136 -0.73 -4.13 -13.01
N ASP A 137 0.26 -5.02 -13.00
CA ASP A 137 1.33 -5.12 -14.00
C ASP A 137 1.58 -6.59 -14.36
N LYS A 138 1.22 -6.99 -15.58
CA LYS A 138 1.45 -8.35 -16.07
C LYS A 138 2.93 -8.74 -16.14
N SER A 139 3.85 -7.77 -16.20
CA SER A 139 5.30 -8.04 -16.25
C SER A 139 5.80 -8.77 -15.00
N ILE A 140 5.07 -8.70 -13.89
CA ILE A 140 5.42 -9.42 -12.66
C ILE A 140 5.28 -10.94 -12.82
N ILE A 141 4.46 -11.41 -13.77
CA ILE A 141 4.31 -12.85 -14.07
C ILE A 141 5.66 -13.41 -14.57
N ALA A 142 6.31 -12.73 -15.51
CA ALA A 142 7.65 -13.12 -15.96
C ALA A 142 8.68 -13.03 -14.83
N LYS A 143 8.62 -11.97 -13.99
CA LYS A 143 9.51 -11.85 -12.82
C LYS A 143 9.29 -12.95 -11.78
N SER A 144 8.12 -13.56 -11.75
CA SER A 144 7.76 -14.65 -10.83
C SER A 144 8.34 -16.01 -11.23
N THR A 145 8.87 -16.15 -12.44
CA THR A 145 9.43 -17.44 -12.94
C THR A 145 10.84 -17.70 -12.45
N LYS A 146 11.50 -16.70 -11.83
CA LYS A 146 12.86 -16.88 -11.28
C LYS A 146 12.90 -18.06 -10.31
N THR A 147 13.87 -18.94 -10.51
CA THR A 147 14.04 -20.14 -9.67
C THR A 147 14.37 -19.77 -8.23
N LEU A 148 13.73 -20.44 -7.29
CA LEU A 148 14.00 -20.36 -5.85
C LEU A 148 14.39 -21.75 -5.32
N LYS A 149 15.42 -21.78 -4.47
CA LYS A 149 15.81 -22.98 -3.72
C LYS A 149 14.90 -23.14 -2.48
N LEU A 150 13.63 -23.45 -2.70
CA LEU A 150 12.68 -23.82 -1.65
C LEU A 150 12.37 -25.31 -1.75
N SER A 151 12.43 -26.01 -0.62
CA SER A 151 12.16 -27.46 -0.57
C SER A 151 10.72 -27.77 -0.96
N LYS A 152 10.52 -28.72 -1.87
CA LYS A 152 9.19 -29.20 -2.27
C LYS A 152 8.45 -29.96 -1.15
N LYS A 153 9.16 -30.31 -0.07
CA LYS A 153 8.64 -31.03 1.10
C LYS A 153 7.63 -30.22 1.91
N PHE A 154 7.65 -28.87 1.78
CA PHE A 154 6.82 -27.97 2.57
C PHE A 154 5.79 -27.23 1.72
N LYS A 155 4.62 -27.00 2.32
CA LYS A 155 3.64 -26.02 1.86
C LYS A 155 4.01 -24.65 2.43
N TYR A 156 4.05 -23.61 1.60
CA TYR A 156 4.44 -22.27 2.03
C TYR A 156 3.25 -21.32 2.11
N ILE A 157 3.13 -20.61 3.22
CA ILE A 157 2.25 -19.45 3.41
C ILE A 157 3.13 -18.23 3.41
N LEU A 158 2.72 -17.15 2.75
CA LEU A 158 3.52 -15.96 2.55
C LEU A 158 2.86 -14.73 3.17
N ASN A 159 3.66 -13.90 3.84
CA ASN A 159 3.33 -12.51 4.13
C ASN A 159 4.43 -11.61 3.58
N VAL A 160 4.06 -10.60 2.81
CA VAL A 160 4.98 -9.61 2.26
C VAL A 160 4.55 -8.24 2.74
N SER A 161 5.24 -7.70 3.73
CA SER A 161 4.87 -6.41 4.33
C SER A 161 6.03 -5.81 5.12
N ARG A 162 5.99 -4.49 5.36
CA ARG A 162 6.93 -3.84 6.28
C ARG A 162 6.72 -4.38 7.70
N PHE A 163 7.80 -4.65 8.43
CA PHE A 163 7.72 -5.07 9.83
C PHE A 163 7.43 -3.85 10.73
N SER A 164 6.16 -3.52 10.86
CA SER A 164 5.63 -2.40 11.65
C SER A 164 4.34 -2.79 12.33
N LYS A 165 4.00 -2.15 13.44
CA LYS A 165 2.80 -2.44 14.26
C LYS A 165 1.52 -2.51 13.43
N ARG A 166 1.35 -1.58 12.47
CA ARG A 166 0.16 -1.54 11.59
C ARG A 166 -0.04 -2.78 10.72
N LYS A 167 0.99 -3.62 10.55
CA LYS A 167 0.93 -4.84 9.73
C LYS A 167 0.49 -6.08 10.52
N ASP A 168 0.37 -5.93 11.83
CA ASP A 168 -0.18 -6.93 12.75
C ASP A 168 0.35 -8.34 12.51
N HIS A 169 1.68 -8.48 12.57
CA HIS A 169 2.32 -9.78 12.49
C HIS A 169 1.95 -10.70 13.66
N GLU A 170 1.46 -10.14 14.76
CA GLU A 170 0.98 -10.90 15.90
C GLU A 170 -0.18 -11.80 15.50
N THR A 171 -1.21 -11.25 14.84
CA THR A 171 -2.34 -12.03 14.30
C THR A 171 -1.85 -13.11 13.32
N THR A 172 -0.88 -12.78 12.44
CA THR A 172 -0.26 -13.76 11.54
C THR A 172 0.38 -14.92 12.31
N LEU A 173 1.20 -14.64 13.34
CA LEU A 173 1.95 -15.65 14.09
C LEU A 173 1.03 -16.52 14.94
N LYS A 174 0.04 -15.92 15.63
CA LYS A 174 -0.95 -16.65 16.41
C LYS A 174 -1.77 -17.61 15.54
N ALA A 175 -2.22 -17.15 14.36
CA ALA A 175 -2.91 -18.00 13.42
C ALA A 175 -2.03 -19.14 12.90
N PHE A 176 -0.76 -18.83 12.55
CA PHE A 176 0.17 -19.83 12.04
C PHE A 176 0.53 -20.90 13.07
N LYS A 177 0.59 -20.56 14.37
CA LYS A 177 0.75 -21.54 15.47
C LYS A 177 -0.32 -22.63 15.39
N ILE A 178 -1.59 -22.26 15.26
CA ILE A 178 -2.71 -23.21 15.14
C ILE A 178 -2.60 -24.02 13.83
N VAL A 179 -2.20 -23.37 12.75
CA VAL A 179 -2.04 -24.04 11.44
C VAL A 179 -0.96 -25.12 11.49
N VAL A 180 0.21 -24.83 12.04
CA VAL A 180 1.34 -25.76 12.05
C VAL A 180 1.13 -26.97 12.97
N GLU A 181 0.28 -26.84 13.98
CA GLU A 181 -0.14 -27.96 14.83
C GLU A 181 -0.92 -29.01 14.04
N LYS A 182 -1.80 -28.57 13.13
CA LYS A 182 -2.61 -29.47 12.27
C LYS A 182 -1.89 -29.87 10.97
N HIS A 183 -1.03 -29.00 10.44
CA HIS A 183 -0.31 -29.16 9.19
C HIS A 183 1.19 -29.02 9.37
N LYS A 184 1.84 -30.02 9.98
CA LYS A 184 3.27 -30.02 10.36
C LYS A 184 4.23 -29.70 9.21
N ASN A 185 3.84 -30.00 7.95
CA ASN A 185 4.63 -29.75 6.73
C ASN A 185 4.37 -28.36 6.13
N THR A 186 3.94 -27.39 6.95
CA THR A 186 3.73 -26.00 6.51
C THR A 186 4.84 -25.10 7.07
N LYS A 187 5.29 -24.15 6.27
CA LYS A 187 6.22 -23.08 6.67
C LYS A 187 5.63 -21.70 6.34
N LEU A 188 5.91 -20.72 7.20
CA LEU A 188 5.56 -19.32 6.98
C LEU A 188 6.79 -18.57 6.45
N ILE A 189 6.64 -17.88 5.32
CA ILE A 189 7.64 -16.98 4.79
C ILE A 189 7.20 -15.54 5.11
N LEU A 190 8.04 -14.80 5.82
CA LEU A 190 7.87 -13.38 6.10
C LEU A 190 8.89 -12.60 5.28
N ILE A 191 8.45 -11.81 4.31
CA ILE A 191 9.31 -10.93 3.52
C ILE A 191 9.09 -9.49 3.94
N GLY A 192 10.14 -8.85 4.47
CA GLY A 192 10.03 -7.46 4.86
C GLY A 192 11.19 -6.98 5.72
N TYR A 193 11.08 -5.73 6.15
CA TYR A 193 12.00 -5.09 7.07
C TYR A 193 11.26 -4.03 7.89
N GLY A 194 11.79 -3.66 9.03
CA GLY A 194 11.20 -2.63 9.88
C GLY A 194 11.50 -2.81 11.35
N PRO A 195 11.04 -1.87 12.20
CA PRO A 195 11.37 -1.84 13.62
C PRO A 195 10.84 -3.05 14.41
N GLU A 196 9.74 -3.66 13.95
CA GLU A 196 9.12 -4.80 14.65
C GLU A 196 9.85 -6.15 14.41
N LYS A 197 10.96 -6.19 13.66
CA LYS A 197 11.64 -7.45 13.34
C LYS A 197 12.03 -8.25 14.58
N LYS A 198 12.60 -7.58 15.60
CA LYS A 198 12.99 -8.25 16.86
C LYS A 198 11.78 -8.81 17.58
N ASN A 199 10.69 -8.04 17.66
CA ASN A 199 9.44 -8.45 18.33
C ASN A 199 8.81 -9.66 17.62
N ILE A 200 8.79 -9.68 16.29
CA ILE A 200 8.30 -10.81 15.48
C ILE A 200 9.10 -12.09 15.78
N ILE A 201 10.44 -12.00 15.84
CA ILE A 201 11.31 -13.14 16.15
C ILE A 201 11.07 -13.65 17.58
N ASN A 202 11.02 -12.74 18.57
CA ASN A 202 10.78 -13.11 19.96
C ASN A 202 9.42 -13.78 20.13
N MET A 203 8.37 -13.21 19.53
CA MET A 203 7.04 -13.82 19.55
C MET A 203 7.02 -15.21 18.91
N ALA A 204 7.70 -15.38 17.77
CA ALA A 204 7.80 -16.68 17.11
C ALA A 204 8.50 -17.74 17.97
N LYS A 205 9.53 -17.35 18.75
CA LYS A 205 10.21 -18.21 19.73
C LYS A 205 9.27 -18.58 20.88
N ASN A 206 8.59 -17.60 21.47
CA ASN A 206 7.64 -17.80 22.58
C ASN A 206 6.49 -18.73 22.16
N LEU A 207 6.02 -18.62 20.92
CA LEU A 207 5.00 -19.51 20.34
C LEU A 207 5.55 -20.89 19.93
N LYS A 208 6.87 -21.14 20.07
CA LYS A 208 7.57 -22.39 19.67
C LYS A 208 7.42 -22.75 18.18
N ILE A 209 7.32 -21.73 17.31
CA ILE A 209 7.15 -21.90 15.86
C ILE A 209 8.30 -21.31 15.04
N TYR A 210 9.35 -20.79 15.66
CA TYR A 210 10.44 -20.09 14.97
C TYR A 210 11.13 -20.97 13.90
N ASN A 211 11.30 -22.27 14.16
CA ASN A 211 11.87 -23.25 13.20
C ASN A 211 10.99 -23.52 11.98
N LYS A 212 9.73 -23.08 12.01
CA LYS A 212 8.78 -23.16 10.89
C LYS A 212 8.65 -21.85 10.11
N ILE A 213 9.44 -20.80 10.49
CA ILE A 213 9.39 -19.47 9.86
C ILE A 213 10.66 -19.19 9.09
N ILE A 214 10.50 -18.67 7.87
CA ILE A 214 11.59 -18.18 7.03
C ILE A 214 11.45 -16.67 6.95
N ILE A 215 12.41 -15.93 7.52
CA ILE A 215 12.43 -14.47 7.48
C ILE A 215 13.40 -14.02 6.39
N ILE A 216 12.86 -13.32 5.41
CA ILE A 216 13.62 -12.74 4.30
C ILE A 216 13.61 -11.22 4.46
N ASN A 217 14.79 -10.64 4.52
CA ASN A 217 14.94 -9.19 4.53
C ASN A 217 14.40 -8.60 3.22
N LYS A 218 14.46 -7.28 3.06
CA LYS A 218 14.01 -6.59 1.86
C LYS A 218 14.53 -7.28 0.58
N THR A 219 13.61 -7.69 -0.27
CA THR A 219 13.89 -8.14 -1.64
C THR A 219 13.23 -7.21 -2.66
N TYR A 220 13.89 -7.00 -3.80
CA TYR A 220 13.33 -6.24 -4.92
C TYR A 220 12.40 -7.08 -5.81
N ASN A 221 12.41 -8.41 -5.65
CA ASN A 221 11.56 -9.31 -6.40
C ASN A 221 10.92 -10.36 -5.47
N PRO A 222 9.78 -10.07 -4.84
CA PRO A 222 9.05 -11.04 -4.00
C PRO A 222 8.21 -12.02 -4.83
N TYR A 223 8.05 -11.80 -6.12
CA TYR A 223 7.11 -12.51 -6.98
C TYR A 223 7.39 -14.03 -7.10
N PRO A 224 8.65 -14.53 -7.16
CA PRO A 224 8.91 -15.94 -7.13
C PRO A 224 8.43 -16.63 -5.85
N TYR A 225 8.51 -15.94 -4.71
CA TYR A 225 7.96 -16.44 -3.43
C TYR A 225 6.44 -16.48 -3.47
N MET A 226 5.78 -15.47 -4.06
CA MET A 226 4.32 -15.49 -4.26
C MET A 226 3.92 -16.72 -5.10
N LYS A 227 4.57 -16.94 -6.25
CA LYS A 227 4.28 -18.07 -7.15
C LYS A 227 4.50 -19.42 -6.50
N LYS A 228 5.51 -19.57 -5.64
CA LYS A 228 5.81 -20.83 -4.92
C LYS A 228 4.96 -21.05 -3.69
N SER A 229 4.30 -20.01 -3.16
CA SER A 229 3.45 -20.11 -1.98
C SER A 229 2.04 -20.58 -2.35
N MET A 230 1.46 -21.39 -1.48
CA MET A 230 0.08 -21.84 -1.59
C MET A 230 -0.89 -20.66 -1.40
N LEU A 231 -0.54 -19.72 -0.55
CA LEU A 231 -1.41 -18.66 -0.05
C LEU A 231 -0.60 -17.45 0.37
N LEU A 232 -1.09 -16.24 0.06
CA LEU A 232 -0.62 -14.99 0.66
C LEU A 232 -1.62 -14.54 1.73
N ILE A 233 -1.12 -14.16 2.90
CA ILE A 233 -1.91 -13.60 3.98
C ILE A 233 -1.48 -12.16 4.27
N LEU A 234 -2.44 -11.29 4.55
CA LEU A 234 -2.21 -9.89 4.93
C LEU A 234 -3.12 -9.53 6.11
N THR A 235 -2.51 -9.23 7.26
CA THR A 235 -3.21 -8.97 8.53
C THR A 235 -3.22 -7.50 8.93
N SER A 236 -2.94 -6.59 7.99
CA SER A 236 -2.81 -5.15 8.27
C SER A 236 -4.05 -4.58 8.95
N ILE A 237 -3.83 -3.66 9.90
CA ILE A 237 -4.89 -2.94 10.62
C ILE A 237 -5.50 -1.88 9.69
N TYR A 238 -4.65 -1.16 8.96
CA TYR A 238 -5.07 -0.17 7.97
C TYR A 238 -4.07 -0.07 6.81
N GLU A 239 -4.59 0.26 5.62
CA GLU A 239 -3.85 0.55 4.39
C GLU A 239 -4.60 1.65 3.62
N GLY A 240 -3.91 2.31 2.69
CA GLY A 240 -4.59 3.11 1.69
C GLY A 240 -5.08 2.25 0.53
N PHE A 241 -4.17 1.40 0.01
CA PHE A 241 -4.42 0.42 -1.04
C PHE A 241 -3.35 -0.67 -0.99
N PRO A 242 -3.65 -1.89 -0.56
CA PRO A 242 -2.67 -2.97 -0.38
C PRO A 242 -2.26 -3.60 -1.71
N ASN A 243 -1.31 -3.00 -2.43
CA ASN A 243 -0.82 -3.44 -3.74
C ASN A 243 -0.43 -4.93 -3.76
N VAL A 244 0.10 -5.44 -2.66
CA VAL A 244 0.51 -6.85 -2.52
C VAL A 244 -0.62 -7.84 -2.80
N LEU A 245 -1.88 -7.48 -2.53
CA LEU A 245 -3.04 -8.30 -2.88
C LEU A 245 -3.26 -8.35 -4.39
N VAL A 246 -3.12 -7.20 -5.07
CA VAL A 246 -3.20 -7.14 -6.54
C VAL A 246 -2.07 -7.93 -7.18
N GLU A 247 -0.84 -7.79 -6.67
CA GLU A 247 0.34 -8.52 -7.14
C GLU A 247 0.15 -10.04 -6.97
N SER A 248 -0.33 -10.48 -5.80
CA SER A 248 -0.60 -11.89 -5.52
C SER A 248 -1.66 -12.46 -6.46
N LEU A 249 -2.78 -11.75 -6.63
CA LEU A 249 -3.83 -12.15 -7.57
C LEU A 249 -3.31 -12.18 -9.02
N THR A 250 -2.47 -11.21 -9.44
CA THR A 250 -1.88 -11.18 -10.79
C THR A 250 -1.08 -12.46 -11.08
N ILE A 251 -0.35 -12.95 -10.08
CA ILE A 251 0.45 -14.19 -10.18
C ILE A 251 -0.43 -15.45 -10.10
N GLY A 252 -1.65 -15.33 -9.58
CA GLY A 252 -2.57 -16.45 -9.36
C GLY A 252 -2.43 -17.08 -7.97
N THR A 253 -1.73 -16.42 -7.06
CA THR A 253 -1.61 -16.88 -5.67
C THR A 253 -2.84 -16.44 -4.87
N PRO A 254 -3.59 -17.37 -4.26
CA PRO A 254 -4.74 -17.07 -3.43
C PRO A 254 -4.40 -16.13 -2.28
N VAL A 255 -5.40 -15.35 -1.80
CA VAL A 255 -5.20 -14.36 -0.75
C VAL A 255 -6.25 -14.48 0.35
N ILE A 256 -5.81 -14.33 1.60
CA ILE A 256 -6.65 -14.03 2.76
C ILE A 256 -6.16 -12.72 3.37
N SER A 257 -7.07 -11.78 3.59
CA SER A 257 -6.72 -10.47 4.15
C SER A 257 -7.67 -10.08 5.27
N THR A 258 -7.21 -9.28 6.19
CA THR A 258 -8.11 -8.53 7.08
C THR A 258 -8.98 -7.59 6.27
N ASN A 259 -10.24 -7.45 6.68
CA ASN A 259 -11.17 -6.46 6.16
C ASN A 259 -10.86 -5.09 6.79
N MET A 260 -9.69 -4.57 6.43
CA MET A 260 -9.23 -3.27 6.91
C MET A 260 -10.04 -2.12 6.30
N ASN A 261 -9.93 -0.94 6.90
CA ASN A 261 -10.77 0.22 6.55
C ASN A 261 -10.70 0.69 5.10
N ALA A 262 -9.63 0.36 4.33
CA ALA A 262 -9.57 0.75 2.93
C ALA A 262 -8.83 -0.29 2.07
N GLY A 263 -9.25 -0.41 0.83
CA GLY A 263 -8.57 -1.09 -0.26
C GLY A 263 -8.75 -2.60 -0.33
N ALA A 264 -8.68 -3.35 0.79
CA ALA A 264 -8.74 -4.82 0.73
C ALA A 264 -10.09 -5.34 0.22
N SER A 265 -11.21 -4.86 0.77
CA SER A 265 -12.56 -5.24 0.32
C SER A 265 -12.81 -4.84 -1.14
N GLU A 266 -12.27 -3.71 -1.57
CA GLU A 266 -12.38 -3.25 -2.96
C GLU A 266 -11.59 -4.14 -3.92
N ILE A 267 -10.34 -4.50 -3.57
CA ILE A 267 -9.51 -5.39 -4.37
C ILE A 267 -10.15 -6.78 -4.45
N LEU A 268 -10.59 -7.31 -3.32
CA LEU A 268 -11.17 -8.65 -3.19
C LEU A 268 -12.68 -8.69 -3.48
N ILE A 269 -13.29 -7.58 -3.89
CA ILE A 269 -14.70 -7.47 -4.31
C ILE A 269 -15.61 -8.06 -3.22
N ASN A 270 -15.45 -7.49 -2.00
CA ASN A 270 -16.19 -7.93 -0.80
C ASN A 270 -16.10 -9.45 -0.55
N GLY A 271 -14.91 -10.05 -0.74
CA GLY A 271 -14.67 -11.46 -0.49
C GLY A 271 -14.90 -12.40 -1.69
N LYS A 272 -15.41 -11.89 -2.83
CA LYS A 272 -15.59 -12.70 -4.07
C LYS A 272 -14.26 -13.02 -4.76
N GLY A 273 -13.23 -12.19 -4.58
CA GLY A 273 -11.89 -12.35 -5.18
C GLY A 273 -10.83 -12.94 -4.26
N GLY A 274 -11.18 -13.29 -3.03
CA GLY A 274 -10.30 -13.81 -1.98
C GLY A 274 -11.07 -13.88 -0.67
N GLU A 275 -10.41 -14.24 0.44
CA GLU A 275 -11.05 -14.26 1.75
C GLU A 275 -10.80 -12.99 2.54
N LEU A 276 -11.83 -12.55 3.27
CA LEU A 276 -11.75 -11.45 4.24
C LEU A 276 -12.03 -11.98 5.65
N ILE A 277 -11.29 -11.46 6.62
CA ILE A 277 -11.44 -11.73 8.05
C ILE A 277 -11.51 -10.42 8.84
N ASN A 278 -12.03 -10.45 10.05
CA ASN A 278 -12.00 -9.29 10.93
C ASN A 278 -10.57 -8.97 11.41
N LEU A 279 -10.33 -7.72 11.80
CA LEU A 279 -9.05 -7.29 12.37
C LEU A 279 -8.76 -8.09 13.65
N GLY A 280 -7.52 -8.56 13.81
CA GLY A 280 -7.08 -9.31 14.99
C GLY A 280 -7.63 -10.73 15.12
N ASP A 281 -8.52 -11.19 14.22
CA ASP A 281 -9.17 -12.49 14.32
C ASP A 281 -8.27 -13.63 13.81
N TYR A 282 -7.25 -13.95 14.59
CA TYR A 282 -6.32 -15.03 14.27
C TYR A 282 -6.96 -16.41 14.28
N LYS A 283 -8.06 -16.62 15.05
CA LYS A 283 -8.79 -17.90 15.09
C LYS A 283 -9.47 -18.16 13.74
N ASN A 284 -10.20 -17.18 13.22
CA ASN A 284 -10.85 -17.32 11.90
C ASN A 284 -9.81 -17.38 10.78
N LEU A 285 -8.70 -16.61 10.88
CA LEU A 285 -7.57 -16.71 9.94
C LEU A 285 -7.03 -18.14 9.89
N SER A 286 -6.74 -18.75 11.04
CA SER A 286 -6.25 -20.13 11.11
C SER A 286 -7.25 -21.13 10.52
N LYS A 287 -8.55 -20.99 10.83
CA LYS A 287 -9.63 -21.82 10.28
C LYS A 287 -9.67 -21.76 8.74
N LYS A 288 -9.63 -20.54 8.17
CA LYS A 288 -9.64 -20.37 6.72
C LYS A 288 -8.37 -20.91 6.04
N ILE A 289 -7.21 -20.76 6.66
CA ILE A 289 -5.95 -21.34 6.15
C ILE A 289 -6.04 -22.86 6.16
N ILE A 290 -6.51 -23.48 7.24
CA ILE A 290 -6.65 -24.94 7.37
C ILE A 290 -7.64 -25.47 6.32
N LEU A 291 -8.79 -24.84 6.17
CA LEU A 291 -9.77 -25.22 5.13
C LEU A 291 -9.14 -25.17 3.73
N PHE A 292 -8.34 -24.12 3.44
CA PHE A 292 -7.65 -24.02 2.15
C PHE A 292 -6.57 -25.09 1.97
N LEU A 293 -5.81 -25.44 3.01
CA LEU A 293 -4.78 -26.47 2.94
C LEU A 293 -5.38 -27.87 2.75
N ASN A 294 -6.60 -28.11 3.25
CA ASN A 294 -7.37 -29.35 3.05
C ASN A 294 -8.04 -29.40 1.68
N SER A 295 -8.65 -28.28 1.27
CA SER A 295 -9.33 -28.17 -0.04
C SER A 295 -9.12 -26.77 -0.63
N SER A 296 -8.28 -26.70 -1.66
CA SER A 296 -7.95 -25.43 -2.28
C SER A 296 -8.96 -24.94 -3.34
N LYS A 297 -9.96 -25.74 -3.69
CA LYS A 297 -10.87 -25.52 -4.84
C LYS A 297 -11.61 -24.18 -4.74
N GLU A 298 -12.26 -23.93 -3.62
CA GLU A 298 -13.10 -22.75 -3.45
C GLU A 298 -12.30 -21.43 -3.50
N LEU A 299 -11.20 -21.33 -2.75
CA LEU A 299 -10.40 -20.12 -2.74
C LEU A 299 -9.68 -19.89 -4.09
N ARG A 300 -9.32 -20.96 -4.81
CA ARG A 300 -8.78 -20.84 -6.18
C ARG A 300 -9.84 -20.33 -7.16
N LYS A 301 -11.11 -20.73 -7.01
CA LYS A 301 -12.24 -20.16 -7.78
C LYS A 301 -12.37 -18.66 -7.53
N LYS A 302 -12.34 -18.24 -6.26
CA LYS A 302 -12.33 -16.83 -5.88
C LYS A 302 -11.13 -16.09 -6.48
N THR A 303 -9.94 -16.69 -6.42
CA THR A 303 -8.72 -16.10 -6.99
C THR A 303 -8.88 -15.81 -8.49
N ARG A 304 -9.39 -16.76 -9.27
CA ARG A 304 -9.65 -16.59 -10.71
C ARG A 304 -10.67 -15.48 -10.96
N PHE A 305 -11.73 -15.41 -10.17
CA PHE A 305 -12.70 -14.32 -10.25
C PHE A 305 -12.03 -12.95 -9.99
N GLY A 306 -11.20 -12.85 -8.95
CA GLY A 306 -10.44 -11.64 -8.63
C GLY A 306 -9.49 -11.22 -9.77
N GLN A 307 -8.75 -12.18 -10.36
CA GLN A 307 -7.85 -11.95 -11.49
C GLN A 307 -8.55 -11.26 -12.68
N ASN A 308 -9.74 -11.74 -13.05
CA ASN A 308 -10.51 -11.19 -14.17
C ASN A 308 -10.94 -9.73 -13.97
N LYS A 309 -10.85 -9.22 -12.75
CA LYS A 309 -11.23 -7.83 -12.42
C LYS A 309 -10.04 -6.89 -12.18
N LEU A 310 -8.79 -7.37 -12.38
CA LEU A 310 -7.60 -6.57 -12.08
C LEU A 310 -7.33 -5.44 -13.08
N HIS A 311 -7.88 -5.49 -14.30
CA HIS A 311 -7.69 -4.46 -15.33
C HIS A 311 -8.02 -3.04 -14.84
N ARG A 312 -8.95 -2.90 -13.89
CA ARG A 312 -9.32 -1.63 -13.25
C ARG A 312 -8.16 -0.96 -12.50
N PHE A 313 -7.12 -1.71 -12.14
CA PHE A 313 -5.91 -1.24 -11.46
C PHE A 313 -4.72 -1.15 -12.40
N SER A 314 -4.92 -1.19 -13.71
CA SER A 314 -3.82 -1.12 -14.68
C SER A 314 -3.30 0.31 -14.88
N ALA A 315 -2.03 0.43 -15.23
CA ALA A 315 -1.43 1.71 -15.60
C ALA A 315 -2.16 2.36 -16.79
N ILE A 316 -2.67 1.55 -17.73
CA ILE A 316 -3.43 2.04 -18.88
C ILE A 316 -4.74 2.69 -18.44
N THR A 317 -5.51 2.03 -17.56
CA THR A 317 -6.74 2.60 -17.00
C THR A 317 -6.46 3.89 -16.25
N HIS A 318 -5.40 3.88 -15.44
CA HIS A 318 -4.97 5.01 -14.65
C HIS A 318 -4.57 6.21 -15.56
N SER A 319 -3.75 5.98 -16.59
CA SER A 319 -3.31 7.04 -17.52
C SER A 319 -4.47 7.66 -18.28
N LYS A 320 -5.46 6.85 -18.71
CA LYS A 320 -6.68 7.35 -19.37
C LYS A 320 -7.47 8.29 -18.44
N ILE A 321 -7.57 7.96 -17.16
CA ILE A 321 -8.25 8.82 -16.17
C ILE A 321 -7.49 10.12 -15.98
N TYR A 322 -6.16 10.07 -15.81
CA TYR A 322 -5.34 11.28 -15.64
C TYR A 322 -5.34 12.15 -16.89
N SER A 323 -5.29 11.58 -18.10
CA SER A 323 -5.42 12.33 -19.35
C SER A 323 -6.73 13.14 -19.39
N LYS A 324 -7.87 12.52 -19.00
CA LYS A 324 -9.14 13.23 -18.91
C LYS A 324 -9.13 14.33 -17.83
N ILE A 325 -8.44 14.11 -16.72
CA ILE A 325 -8.29 15.10 -15.65
C ILE A 325 -7.50 16.30 -16.16
N PHE A 326 -6.34 16.09 -16.79
CA PHE A 326 -5.48 17.17 -17.28
C PHE A 326 -6.12 18.02 -18.37
N LYS A 327 -7.01 17.43 -19.18
CA LYS A 327 -7.78 18.19 -20.19
C LYS A 327 -8.84 19.12 -19.55
N LYS A 328 -9.31 18.82 -18.32
CA LYS A 328 -10.36 19.58 -17.64
C LYS A 328 -9.84 20.63 -16.65
N ILE A 329 -8.61 20.52 -16.22
CA ILE A 329 -7.97 21.44 -15.25
C ILE A 329 -7.19 22.51 -16.01
#